data_4a0d82161b9fbe874e3308728a123405
#
_entry.id   4a0d82161b9fbe874e3308728a123405
#
_cell.length_a   1.000
_cell.length_b   1.000
_cell.length_c   1.000
_cell.angle_alpha   90.00
_cell.angle_beta   90.00
_cell.angle_gamma   90.00
#
_symmetry.space_group_name_H-M   'P 1'
#
loop_
_entity.id
_entity.type
_entity.pdbx_description
1 polymer ?
#
loop_
_entity_poly.entity_id
_entity_poly.type
_entity_poly.pdbx_seq_one_letter_code
_entity_poly.pdbx_strand_id
1 'polypeptide(L)'
;MKFIELLRTAFQSLKTNRKRSFLTIIGIMIGIAAVITILGMGDGVKKTMYDKFGNSKQGQQTTEIGYSSVDMGSTIHGFTEEDIANIKTEFGSEFKDVKIEHDSLINSKMTIGDEEKSVSINLEKKPEKSIDLIAGREITKQDLQMKEPVAMIKESLAKKEFGTAQNAVGTSISSNETTYRIIGVYGGGSKYDQYGTLSAKGTDVVVPYKLYLSLIHI
;
A
#
# COMPACT_ATOMS: atom_id res chain seq x y z
N MET A 1 -26.41 -52.22 -33.03
CA MET A 1 -26.24 -50.93 -33.77
C MET A 1 -24.80 -50.50 -33.63
N LYS A 2 -24.12 -50.29 -34.76
CA LYS A 2 -22.70 -49.86 -34.72
C LYS A 2 -22.65 -48.37 -34.33
N PHE A 3 -21.77 -47.99 -33.41
CA PHE A 3 -21.58 -46.64 -32.90
C PHE A 3 -21.49 -45.59 -34.03
N ILE A 4 -20.93 -45.97 -35.18
CA ILE A 4 -20.82 -45.17 -36.40
C ILE A 4 -22.19 -44.84 -37.00
N GLU A 5 -23.17 -45.76 -36.95
CA GLU A 5 -24.53 -45.50 -37.47
C GLU A 5 -25.29 -44.48 -36.60
N LEU A 6 -25.12 -44.59 -35.27
CA LEU A 6 -25.67 -43.58 -34.32
C LEU A 6 -25.10 -42.20 -34.56
N LEU A 7 -23.78 -42.05 -34.74
CA LEU A 7 -23.13 -40.80 -35.08
C LEU A 7 -23.63 -40.24 -36.42
N ARG A 8 -23.77 -41.06 -37.43
CA ARG A 8 -24.24 -40.65 -38.77
C ARG A 8 -25.69 -40.16 -38.71
N THR A 9 -26.55 -40.82 -37.97
CA THR A 9 -27.96 -40.41 -37.79
C THR A 9 -28.07 -39.11 -37.00
N ALA A 10 -27.24 -38.92 -35.94
CA ALA A 10 -27.16 -37.67 -35.18
C ALA A 10 -26.69 -36.50 -36.07
N PHE A 11 -25.68 -36.69 -36.90
CA PHE A 11 -25.22 -35.69 -37.87
C PHE A 11 -26.26 -35.31 -38.94
N GLN A 12 -27.01 -36.31 -39.44
CA GLN A 12 -28.10 -36.09 -40.37
C GLN A 12 -29.24 -35.28 -39.74
N SER A 13 -29.58 -35.54 -38.49
CA SER A 13 -30.59 -34.82 -37.75
C SER A 13 -30.21 -33.34 -37.52
N LEU A 14 -28.91 -33.09 -37.20
CA LEU A 14 -28.35 -31.73 -37.11
C LEU A 14 -28.41 -31.00 -38.45
N LYS A 15 -28.20 -31.66 -39.58
CA LYS A 15 -28.21 -31.09 -40.93
C LYS A 15 -29.61 -30.67 -41.38
N THR A 16 -30.65 -31.38 -40.94
CA THR A 16 -32.05 -31.13 -41.28
C THR A 16 -32.58 -29.82 -40.62
N ASN A 17 -32.18 -29.52 -39.39
CA ASN A 17 -32.60 -28.32 -38.68
C ASN A 17 -31.42 -27.36 -38.36
N ARG A 18 -30.66 -27.00 -39.36
CA ARG A 18 -29.39 -26.23 -39.23
C ARG A 18 -29.50 -24.98 -38.35
N LYS A 19 -30.52 -24.18 -38.51
CA LYS A 19 -30.70 -22.93 -37.77
C LYS A 19 -30.88 -23.18 -36.26
N ARG A 20 -31.72 -24.15 -35.89
CA ARG A 20 -32.00 -24.50 -34.51
C ARG A 20 -30.78 -25.13 -33.83
N SER A 21 -30.10 -26.07 -34.51
CA SER A 21 -28.90 -26.71 -34.00
C SER A 21 -27.75 -25.70 -33.82
N PHE A 22 -27.57 -24.80 -34.77
CA PHE A 22 -26.57 -23.73 -34.70
C PHE A 22 -26.79 -22.77 -33.51
N LEU A 23 -28.05 -22.34 -33.31
CA LEU A 23 -28.38 -21.49 -32.15
C LEU A 23 -28.11 -22.19 -30.81
N THR A 24 -28.46 -23.49 -30.73
CA THR A 24 -28.24 -24.27 -29.50
C THR A 24 -26.75 -24.44 -29.18
N ILE A 25 -25.94 -24.73 -30.20
CA ILE A 25 -24.48 -24.87 -30.07
C ILE A 25 -23.86 -23.55 -29.64
N ILE A 26 -24.24 -22.42 -30.24
CA ILE A 26 -23.75 -21.08 -29.83
C ILE A 26 -24.15 -20.79 -28.40
N GLY A 27 -25.39 -21.09 -27.99
CA GLY A 27 -25.82 -20.86 -26.63
C GLY A 27 -24.99 -21.63 -25.60
N ILE A 28 -24.68 -22.91 -25.89
CA ILE A 28 -23.81 -23.72 -25.04
C ILE A 28 -22.39 -23.18 -25.03
N MET A 29 -21.83 -22.80 -26.18
CA MET A 29 -20.47 -22.21 -26.26
C MET A 29 -20.35 -20.93 -25.46
N ILE A 30 -21.32 -20.02 -25.57
CA ILE A 30 -21.35 -18.76 -24.79
C ILE A 30 -21.44 -19.09 -23.30
N GLY A 31 -22.30 -20.03 -22.89
CA GLY A 31 -22.45 -20.45 -21.49
C GLY A 31 -21.13 -20.98 -20.91
N ILE A 32 -20.47 -21.88 -21.62
CA ILE A 32 -19.19 -22.46 -21.19
C ILE A 32 -18.11 -21.37 -21.15
N ALA A 33 -18.02 -20.52 -22.19
CA ALA A 33 -17.07 -19.44 -22.23
C ALA A 33 -17.25 -18.45 -21.05
N ALA A 34 -18.49 -18.10 -20.73
CA ALA A 34 -18.80 -17.24 -19.59
C ALA A 34 -18.30 -17.86 -18.25
N VAL A 35 -18.56 -19.14 -18.02
CA VAL A 35 -18.10 -19.82 -16.80
C VAL A 35 -16.58 -19.85 -16.71
N ILE A 36 -15.88 -20.20 -17.80
CA ILE A 36 -14.41 -20.22 -17.83
C ILE A 36 -13.85 -18.81 -17.56
N THR A 37 -14.46 -17.77 -18.15
CA THR A 37 -14.04 -16.39 -17.94
C THR A 37 -14.19 -15.96 -16.49
N ILE A 38 -15.33 -16.27 -15.86
CA ILE A 38 -15.59 -15.94 -14.45
C ILE A 38 -14.59 -16.65 -13.53
N LEU A 39 -14.34 -17.95 -13.76
CA LEU A 39 -13.37 -18.71 -12.96
C LEU A 39 -11.94 -18.17 -13.16
N GLY A 40 -11.55 -17.89 -14.41
CA GLY A 40 -10.24 -17.31 -14.71
C GLY A 40 -10.03 -15.91 -14.13
N MET A 41 -11.05 -15.07 -14.12
CA MET A 41 -11.00 -13.78 -13.42
C MET A 41 -10.86 -13.95 -11.91
N GLY A 42 -11.59 -14.91 -11.31
CA GLY A 42 -11.51 -15.20 -9.88
C GLY A 42 -10.09 -15.58 -9.46
N ASP A 43 -9.44 -16.47 -10.20
CA ASP A 43 -8.06 -16.87 -9.94
C ASP A 43 -7.06 -15.73 -10.19
N GLY A 44 -7.26 -14.91 -11.21
CA GLY A 44 -6.43 -13.75 -11.50
C GLY A 44 -6.52 -12.68 -10.40
N VAL A 45 -7.72 -12.37 -9.91
CA VAL A 45 -7.93 -11.43 -8.81
C VAL A 45 -7.31 -11.98 -7.52
N LYS A 46 -7.52 -13.27 -7.23
CA LYS A 46 -6.94 -13.93 -6.07
C LYS A 46 -5.41 -13.88 -6.10
N LYS A 47 -4.79 -14.18 -7.23
CA LYS A 47 -3.33 -14.10 -7.40
C LYS A 47 -2.83 -12.65 -7.24
N THR A 48 -3.50 -11.68 -7.85
CA THR A 48 -3.15 -10.25 -7.71
C THR A 48 -3.30 -9.76 -6.26
N MET A 49 -4.32 -10.23 -5.55
CA MET A 49 -4.48 -9.95 -4.12
C MET A 49 -3.36 -10.59 -3.31
N TYR A 50 -3.03 -11.86 -3.55
CA TYR A 50 -1.89 -12.51 -2.88
C TYR A 50 -0.57 -11.80 -3.18
N ASP A 51 -0.32 -11.36 -4.42
CA ASP A 51 0.91 -10.67 -4.79
C ASP A 51 0.99 -9.24 -4.21
N LYS A 52 -0.14 -8.56 -4.05
CA LYS A 52 -0.20 -7.20 -3.50
C LYS A 52 -0.30 -7.14 -1.97
N PHE A 53 -1.02 -8.06 -1.37
CA PHE A 53 -1.26 -8.09 0.09
C PHE A 53 -0.50 -9.20 0.80
N GLY A 54 -0.04 -10.21 0.06
CA GLY A 54 0.75 -11.32 0.56
C GLY A 54 2.23 -11.13 0.31
N ASN A 55 2.85 -10.09 0.88
CA ASN A 55 4.30 -10.03 1.02
C ASN A 55 4.79 -10.99 2.12
N SER A 56 3.98 -11.95 2.46
CA SER A 56 4.37 -13.08 3.28
C SER A 56 5.25 -14.00 2.42
N LYS A 57 6.54 -13.99 2.73
CA LYS A 57 7.49 -15.01 2.28
C LYS A 57 6.78 -16.36 2.30
N GLN A 58 6.67 -16.97 1.13
CA GLN A 58 6.05 -18.26 0.82
C GLN A 58 5.75 -19.15 2.04
N GLY A 59 4.46 -19.28 2.39
CA GLY A 59 4.00 -20.26 3.37
C GLY A 59 3.96 -19.84 4.84
N GLN A 60 4.29 -18.59 5.19
CA GLN A 60 4.12 -18.09 6.56
C GLN A 60 2.76 -17.39 6.70
N GLN A 61 1.94 -17.87 7.62
CA GLN A 61 0.76 -17.12 8.04
C GLN A 61 1.21 -15.95 8.91
N THR A 62 0.80 -14.75 8.54
CA THR A 62 1.05 -13.54 9.34
C THR A 62 -0.26 -13.13 9.99
N THR A 63 -0.24 -13.00 11.30
CA THR A 63 -1.35 -12.43 12.07
C THR A 63 -0.95 -11.03 12.47
N GLU A 64 -1.77 -10.05 12.13
CA GLU A 64 -1.57 -8.67 12.51
C GLU A 64 -2.53 -8.33 13.66
N ILE A 65 -1.96 -7.83 14.75
CA ILE A 65 -2.72 -7.38 15.92
C ILE A 65 -2.63 -5.87 15.96
N GLY A 66 -3.76 -5.21 15.73
CA GLY A 66 -3.87 -3.75 15.79
C GLY A 66 -4.33 -3.27 17.16
N TYR A 67 -3.83 -2.12 17.58
CA TYR A 67 -4.32 -1.40 18.76
C TYR A 67 -5.37 -0.37 18.33
N SER A 68 -6.55 -0.41 18.94
CA SER A 68 -7.62 0.56 18.68
C SER A 68 -8.10 1.13 20.00
N SER A 69 -8.01 2.45 20.16
CA SER A 69 -8.62 3.13 21.31
C SER A 69 -10.10 3.40 21.04
N VAL A 70 -10.95 2.98 21.96
CA VAL A 70 -12.40 3.25 21.91
C VAL A 70 -12.73 4.63 22.50
N ASP A 71 -11.81 5.22 23.28
CA ASP A 71 -11.98 6.52 23.93
C ASP A 71 -11.27 7.63 23.15
N MET A 72 -12.03 8.58 22.64
CA MET A 72 -11.53 9.74 21.87
C MET A 72 -10.67 10.73 22.68
N GLY A 73 -10.37 10.47 23.93
CA GLY A 73 -9.58 11.36 24.82
C GLY A 73 -8.38 10.70 25.49
N SER A 74 -8.15 9.42 25.31
CA SER A 74 -7.01 8.73 25.94
C SER A 74 -5.78 8.74 25.02
N THR A 75 -4.62 8.96 25.62
CA THR A 75 -3.33 8.81 24.95
C THR A 75 -3.19 7.35 24.52
N ILE A 76 -3.17 7.08 23.23
CA ILE A 76 -2.96 5.73 22.71
C ILE A 76 -1.48 5.39 22.96
N HIS A 77 -1.21 4.52 23.91
CA HIS A 77 0.09 3.89 24.03
C HIS A 77 0.14 2.74 23.02
N GLY A 78 1.04 2.83 22.04
CA GLY A 78 1.30 1.71 21.12
C GLY A 78 1.92 0.52 21.82
N PHE A 79 2.15 -0.57 21.09
CA PHE A 79 2.87 -1.74 21.61
C PHE A 79 4.28 -1.37 22.08
N THR A 80 4.66 -1.87 23.23
CA THR A 80 5.97 -1.70 23.84
C THR A 80 6.84 -2.94 23.62
N GLU A 81 8.15 -2.83 23.90
CA GLU A 81 9.05 -3.98 23.90
C GLU A 81 8.67 -5.02 24.98
N GLU A 82 8.04 -4.58 26.07
CA GLU A 82 7.51 -5.44 27.11
C GLU A 82 6.33 -6.28 26.61
N ASP A 83 5.44 -5.70 25.83
CA ASP A 83 4.33 -6.43 25.19
C ASP A 83 4.85 -7.51 24.25
N ILE A 84 5.91 -7.23 23.50
CA ILE A 84 6.58 -8.24 22.66
C ILE A 84 7.19 -9.35 23.50
N ALA A 85 7.86 -9.02 24.60
CA ALA A 85 8.44 -10.00 25.49
C ALA A 85 7.37 -10.91 26.10
N ASN A 86 6.23 -10.34 26.51
CA ASN A 86 5.08 -11.07 27.03
C ASN A 86 4.48 -11.99 25.97
N ILE A 87 4.24 -11.50 24.74
CA ILE A 87 3.73 -12.31 23.63
C ILE A 87 4.69 -13.46 23.30
N LYS A 88 5.99 -13.21 23.27
CA LYS A 88 7.00 -14.25 23.02
C LYS A 88 7.06 -15.29 24.14
N THR A 89 6.83 -14.88 25.38
CA THR A 89 6.85 -15.78 26.52
C THR A 89 5.61 -16.68 26.54
N GLU A 90 4.47 -16.10 26.24
CA GLU A 90 3.18 -16.81 26.32
C GLU A 90 2.87 -17.65 25.06
N PHE A 91 3.24 -17.16 23.90
CA PHE A 91 2.93 -17.77 22.61
C PHE A 91 4.15 -18.12 21.74
N GLY A 92 5.35 -18.11 22.30
CA GLY A 92 6.60 -18.29 21.57
C GLY A 92 6.76 -19.62 20.82
N SER A 93 5.97 -20.65 21.20
CA SER A 93 5.90 -21.91 20.45
C SER A 93 5.05 -21.82 19.18
N GLU A 94 4.14 -20.85 19.10
CA GLU A 94 3.20 -20.71 17.99
C GLU A 94 3.67 -19.69 16.95
N PHE A 95 4.47 -18.70 17.39
CA PHE A 95 4.97 -17.64 16.51
C PHE A 95 6.47 -17.79 16.25
N LYS A 96 6.85 -17.85 14.99
CA LYS A 96 8.26 -17.90 14.58
C LYS A 96 8.99 -16.58 14.83
N ASP A 97 8.30 -15.44 14.67
CA ASP A 97 8.84 -14.10 14.86
C ASP A 97 7.71 -13.13 15.24
N VAL A 98 7.95 -12.29 16.22
CA VAL A 98 7.02 -11.25 16.67
C VAL A 98 7.75 -9.91 16.57
N LYS A 99 7.16 -8.97 15.83
CA LYS A 99 7.73 -7.64 15.57
C LYS A 99 6.67 -6.59 15.76
N ILE A 100 7.06 -5.43 16.30
CA ILE A 100 6.25 -4.22 16.19
C ILE A 100 6.41 -3.70 14.74
N GLU A 101 5.32 -3.64 14.03
CA GLU A 101 5.27 -2.93 12.76
C GLU A 101 4.53 -1.62 13.00
N HIS A 102 5.28 -0.53 13.02
CA HIS A 102 4.68 0.79 13.10
C HIS A 102 4.15 1.18 11.71
N ASP A 103 2.97 1.75 11.68
CA ASP A 103 2.45 2.34 10.45
C ASP A 103 3.48 3.29 9.85
N SER A 104 3.77 3.09 8.57
CA SER A 104 4.65 4.00 7.84
C SER A 104 3.92 5.27 7.41
N LEU A 105 2.59 5.27 7.43
CA LEU A 105 1.76 6.42 7.07
C LEU A 105 0.97 6.90 8.29
N ILE A 106 1.18 8.14 8.66
CA ILE A 106 0.51 8.80 9.78
C ILE A 106 -0.09 10.13 9.33
N ASN A 107 -1.15 10.55 9.98
CA ASN A 107 -1.68 11.90 9.82
C ASN A 107 -1.25 12.73 11.04
N SER A 108 -0.64 13.87 10.79
CA SER A 108 -0.16 14.77 11.83
C SER A 108 -0.34 16.22 11.42
N LYS A 109 -0.23 17.12 12.37
CA LYS A 109 -0.18 18.55 12.12
C LYS A 109 1.26 19.01 11.96
N MET A 110 1.53 19.78 10.93
CA MET A 110 2.81 20.40 10.69
C MET A 110 2.63 21.90 10.41
N THR A 111 3.53 22.70 10.93
CA THR A 111 3.61 24.12 10.56
C THR A 111 4.40 24.24 9.27
N ILE A 112 3.78 24.79 8.25
CA ILE A 112 4.35 25.02 6.92
C ILE A 112 4.16 26.50 6.59
N GLY A 113 5.28 27.23 6.51
CA GLY A 113 5.23 28.68 6.56
C GLY A 113 4.74 29.16 7.93
N ASP A 114 3.68 29.97 7.95
CA ASP A 114 3.10 30.52 9.19
C ASP A 114 1.81 29.81 9.64
N GLU A 115 1.41 28.72 8.96
CA GLU A 115 0.15 28.03 9.21
C GLU A 115 0.33 26.58 9.63
N GLU A 116 -0.47 26.15 10.62
CA GLU A 116 -0.59 24.74 11.01
C GLU A 116 -1.54 24.00 10.05
N LYS A 117 -1.06 22.91 9.44
CA LYS A 117 -1.80 22.11 8.45
C LYS A 117 -1.77 20.64 8.81
N SER A 118 -2.90 19.96 8.60
CA SER A 118 -2.96 18.52 8.69
C SER A 118 -2.37 17.91 7.40
N VAL A 119 -1.36 17.08 7.55
CA VAL A 119 -0.63 16.44 6.46
C VAL A 119 -0.50 14.93 6.70
N SER A 120 -0.46 14.18 5.61
CA SER A 120 -0.13 12.76 5.65
C SER A 120 1.39 12.58 5.56
N ILE A 121 1.98 11.98 6.59
CA ILE A 121 3.43 11.79 6.71
C ILE A 121 3.76 10.33 6.47
N ASN A 122 4.67 10.05 5.55
CA ASN A 122 5.27 8.72 5.41
C ASN A 122 6.60 8.67 6.15
N LEU A 123 6.75 7.65 6.98
CA LEU A 123 7.95 7.38 7.76
C LEU A 123 8.87 6.46 6.96
N GLU A 124 9.92 7.02 6.38
CA GLU A 124 10.86 6.30 5.52
C GLU A 124 11.81 5.41 6.33
N LYS A 125 11.70 4.09 6.16
CA LYS A 125 12.56 3.08 6.81
C LYS A 125 13.79 2.71 5.98
N LYS A 126 13.66 2.80 4.65
CA LYS A 126 14.71 2.46 3.67
C LYS A 126 14.66 3.43 2.52
N PRO A 127 15.79 3.85 1.96
CA PRO A 127 15.80 4.74 0.80
C PRO A 127 15.05 4.09 -0.37
N GLU A 128 14.09 4.79 -0.92
CA GLU A 128 13.38 4.36 -2.13
C GLU A 128 14.19 4.78 -3.36
N LYS A 129 14.33 3.87 -4.32
CA LYS A 129 15.12 4.10 -5.54
C LYS A 129 14.30 4.60 -6.73
N SER A 130 12.99 4.73 -6.59
CA SER A 130 12.09 5.01 -7.71
C SER A 130 11.11 6.13 -7.35
N ILE A 131 11.67 7.27 -6.98
CA ILE A 131 10.91 8.48 -6.71
C ILE A 131 11.01 9.35 -7.95
N ASP A 132 9.87 9.90 -8.39
CA ASP A 132 9.83 10.96 -9.40
C ASP A 132 10.29 12.27 -8.73
N LEU A 133 11.60 12.49 -8.67
CA LEU A 133 12.21 13.65 -8.04
C LEU A 133 12.09 14.87 -8.96
N ILE A 134 11.37 15.89 -8.51
CA ILE A 134 11.16 17.15 -9.25
C ILE A 134 12.25 18.18 -8.93
N ALA A 135 12.66 18.27 -7.66
CA ALA A 135 13.70 19.20 -7.21
C ALA A 135 14.43 18.65 -5.98
N GLY A 136 15.69 19.05 -5.81
CA GLY A 136 16.49 18.67 -4.65
C GLY A 136 17.08 17.26 -4.74
N ARG A 137 17.08 16.53 -3.62
CA ARG A 137 17.59 15.14 -3.51
C ARG A 137 16.69 14.23 -2.70
N GLU A 138 16.85 12.94 -2.88
CA GLU A 138 16.18 11.90 -2.08
C GLU A 138 16.80 11.76 -0.68
N ILE A 139 16.02 11.13 0.23
CA ILE A 139 16.53 10.71 1.54
C ILE A 139 17.50 9.55 1.33
N THR A 140 18.70 9.68 1.87
CA THR A 140 19.77 8.69 1.75
C THR A 140 19.82 7.74 2.94
N LYS A 141 20.57 6.65 2.80
CA LYS A 141 20.87 5.76 3.96
C LYS A 141 21.55 6.50 5.10
N GLN A 142 22.38 7.48 4.79
CA GLN A 142 23.08 8.27 5.79
C GLN A 142 22.10 9.14 6.59
N ASP A 143 21.16 9.82 5.91
CA ASP A 143 20.12 10.61 6.58
C ASP A 143 19.31 9.74 7.56
N LEU A 144 18.96 8.51 7.15
CA LEU A 144 18.22 7.55 7.98
C LEU A 144 19.03 7.06 9.19
N GLN A 145 20.33 6.82 9.01
CA GLN A 145 21.21 6.32 10.08
C GLN A 145 21.54 7.40 11.10
N MET A 146 21.80 8.62 10.63
CA MET A 146 22.16 9.76 11.46
C MET A 146 20.94 10.46 12.09
N LYS A 147 19.72 10.01 11.75
CA LYS A 147 18.47 10.64 12.18
C LYS A 147 18.43 12.14 11.81
N GLU A 148 18.91 12.47 10.61
CA GLU A 148 18.92 13.86 10.15
C GLU A 148 17.49 14.41 10.06
N PRO A 149 17.23 15.64 10.55
CA PRO A 149 15.91 16.25 10.51
C PRO A 149 15.64 16.82 9.10
N VAL A 150 15.43 15.91 8.15
CA VAL A 150 15.16 16.23 6.76
C VAL A 150 13.80 15.71 6.33
N ALA A 151 13.20 16.38 5.36
CA ALA A 151 11.92 15.98 4.78
C ALA A 151 11.94 16.07 3.26
N MET A 152 11.13 15.24 2.62
CA MET A 152 10.71 15.43 1.24
C MET A 152 9.22 15.75 1.22
N ILE A 153 8.78 16.63 0.33
CA ILE A 153 7.38 17.02 0.21
C ILE A 153 6.84 16.78 -1.20
N LYS A 154 5.53 16.61 -1.27
CA LYS A 154 4.83 16.43 -2.55
C LYS A 154 4.83 17.73 -3.36
N GLU A 155 4.92 17.61 -4.69
CA GLU A 155 4.94 18.77 -5.59
C GLU A 155 3.72 19.68 -5.42
N SER A 156 2.53 19.10 -5.23
CA SER A 156 1.30 19.87 -5.00
C SER A 156 1.38 20.75 -3.75
N LEU A 157 1.97 20.21 -2.67
CA LEU A 157 2.21 20.96 -1.42
C LEU A 157 3.27 22.01 -1.64
N ALA A 158 4.39 21.69 -2.31
CA ALA A 158 5.46 22.64 -2.61
C ALA A 158 4.94 23.84 -3.44
N LYS A 159 4.16 23.58 -4.48
CA LYS A 159 3.56 24.64 -5.31
C LYS A 159 2.59 25.52 -4.52
N LYS A 160 1.78 24.93 -3.68
CA LYS A 160 0.77 25.63 -2.89
C LYS A 160 1.40 26.55 -1.84
N GLU A 161 2.43 26.10 -1.14
CA GLU A 161 2.99 26.80 0.02
C GLU A 161 4.20 27.68 -0.33
N PHE A 162 5.00 27.26 -1.31
CA PHE A 162 6.26 27.91 -1.68
C PHE A 162 6.28 28.46 -3.12
N GLY A 163 5.17 28.29 -3.84
CA GLY A 163 5.02 28.75 -5.23
C GLY A 163 5.65 27.81 -6.25
N THR A 164 6.87 27.30 -6.00
CA THR A 164 7.56 26.35 -6.89
C THR A 164 8.26 25.25 -6.09
N ALA A 165 8.54 24.13 -6.75
CA ALA A 165 9.30 23.04 -6.16
C ALA A 165 10.73 23.48 -5.74
N GLN A 166 11.35 24.30 -6.56
CA GLN A 166 12.70 24.81 -6.31
C GLN A 166 12.76 25.72 -5.08
N ASN A 167 11.78 26.59 -4.88
CA ASN A 167 11.69 27.47 -3.73
C ASN A 167 11.46 26.72 -2.42
N ALA A 168 10.83 25.57 -2.47
CA ALA A 168 10.59 24.72 -1.30
C ALA A 168 11.88 24.07 -0.78
N VAL A 169 12.80 23.70 -1.68
CA VAL A 169 14.06 23.04 -1.28
C VAL A 169 14.95 24.01 -0.49
N GLY A 170 15.38 23.56 0.69
CA GLY A 170 16.19 24.34 1.62
C GLY A 170 15.39 25.09 2.68
N THR A 171 14.07 25.23 2.50
CA THR A 171 13.17 25.78 3.54
C THR A 171 12.88 24.74 4.63
N SER A 172 12.17 25.14 5.67
CA SER A 172 11.87 24.29 6.80
C SER A 172 10.38 24.15 7.04
N ILE A 173 9.99 22.98 7.53
CA ILE A 173 8.66 22.68 8.08
C ILE A 173 8.83 22.14 9.49
N SER A 174 7.87 22.35 10.38
CA SER A 174 7.98 21.88 11.76
C SER A 174 6.77 21.07 12.17
N SER A 175 7.01 20.02 12.98
CA SER A 175 5.98 19.23 13.64
C SER A 175 6.33 19.13 15.11
N ASN A 176 5.41 19.59 15.98
CA ASN A 176 5.65 19.69 17.42
C ASN A 176 6.96 20.47 17.72
N GLU A 177 7.96 19.77 18.27
CA GLU A 177 9.23 20.38 18.68
C GLU A 177 10.36 20.22 17.64
N THR A 178 10.08 19.55 16.52
CA THR A 178 11.12 19.26 15.52
C THR A 178 10.92 20.01 14.23
N THR A 179 11.99 20.67 13.80
CA THR A 179 12.06 21.35 12.51
C THR A 179 12.79 20.49 11.50
N TYR A 180 12.14 20.21 10.37
CA TYR A 180 12.67 19.42 9.26
C TYR A 180 13.05 20.35 8.13
N ARG A 181 14.27 20.19 7.61
CA ARG A 181 14.69 20.88 6.39
C ARG A 181 14.19 20.14 5.16
N ILE A 182 13.52 20.80 4.25
CA ILE A 182 13.08 20.23 2.97
C ILE A 182 14.31 20.04 2.08
N ILE A 183 14.62 18.79 1.74
CA ILE A 183 15.75 18.41 0.89
C ILE A 183 15.33 18.00 -0.51
N GLY A 184 14.07 17.67 -0.72
CA GLY A 184 13.56 17.23 -2.00
C GLY A 184 12.06 17.42 -2.17
N VAL A 185 11.65 17.49 -3.42
CA VAL A 185 10.25 17.55 -3.85
C VAL A 185 9.98 16.43 -4.84
N TYR A 186 8.96 15.63 -4.60
CA TYR A 186 8.59 14.50 -5.46
C TYR A 186 7.27 14.72 -6.17
N GLY A 187 7.14 14.12 -7.37
CA GLY A 187 5.98 14.23 -8.25
C GLY A 187 4.85 13.26 -7.91
N GLY A 188 3.70 13.50 -8.53
CA GLY A 188 2.57 12.56 -8.52
C GLY A 188 2.89 11.34 -9.37
N GLY A 189 2.55 10.14 -8.87
CA GLY A 189 2.92 8.86 -9.49
C GLY A 189 4.10 8.18 -8.82
N SER A 190 4.70 8.83 -7.82
CA SER A 190 5.66 8.18 -6.95
C SER A 190 4.99 7.07 -6.13
N LYS A 191 5.78 6.12 -5.65
CA LYS A 191 5.31 5.03 -4.80
C LYS A 191 4.59 5.53 -3.53
N TYR A 192 4.89 6.73 -3.06
CA TYR A 192 4.22 7.36 -1.92
C TYR A 192 2.74 7.69 -2.18
N ASP A 193 2.35 7.88 -3.45
CA ASP A 193 0.94 8.03 -3.81
C ASP A 193 0.16 6.71 -3.79
N GLN A 194 0.83 5.56 -3.85
CA GLN A 194 0.20 4.24 -3.88
C GLN A 194 -0.12 3.67 -2.49
N TYR A 195 0.50 4.17 -1.42
CA TYR A 195 0.22 3.74 -0.05
C TYR A 195 -1.11 4.29 0.50
N GLY A 196 -1.76 5.19 -0.21
CA GLY A 196 -3.02 5.83 0.17
C GLY A 196 -4.28 5.05 -0.20
N THR A 197 -4.33 3.73 -0.06
CA THR A 197 -5.52 2.92 -0.42
C THR A 197 -6.74 3.18 0.47
N LEU A 198 -6.62 3.88 1.58
CA LEU A 198 -7.74 4.30 2.43
C LEU A 198 -7.87 5.82 2.55
N SER A 199 -6.91 6.60 2.08
CA SER A 199 -7.01 8.06 2.03
C SER A 199 -6.80 8.52 0.60
N ALA A 200 -7.82 9.15 0.02
CA ALA A 200 -7.83 9.62 -1.38
C ALA A 200 -6.79 10.74 -1.70
N LYS A 201 -5.86 11.03 -0.79
CA LYS A 201 -4.92 12.16 -0.90
C LYS A 201 -3.44 11.77 -1.04
N GLY A 202 -3.05 10.49 -0.89
CA GLY A 202 -1.62 10.13 -0.93
C GLY A 202 -0.80 10.75 0.21
N THR A 203 0.51 10.57 0.17
CA THR A 203 1.45 11.14 1.15
C THR A 203 1.78 12.58 0.78
N ASP A 204 1.81 13.48 1.76
CA ASP A 204 2.18 14.88 1.58
C ASP A 204 3.65 15.13 1.93
N VAL A 205 4.14 14.46 2.97
CA VAL A 205 5.49 14.63 3.54
C VAL A 205 6.13 13.29 3.81
N VAL A 206 7.42 13.16 3.56
CA VAL A 206 8.23 11.97 3.87
C VAL A 206 9.37 12.37 4.79
N VAL A 207 9.53 11.67 5.92
CA VAL A 207 10.58 11.93 6.91
C VAL A 207 11.27 10.62 7.34
N PRO A 208 12.51 10.69 7.88
CA PRO A 208 13.19 9.52 8.42
C PRO A 208 12.44 8.89 9.61
N TYR A 209 12.14 7.59 9.51
CA TYR A 209 11.40 6.82 10.51
C TYR A 209 12.01 6.89 11.92
N LYS A 210 13.33 6.66 12.03
CA LYS A 210 14.01 6.62 13.34
C LYS A 210 14.02 7.96 14.07
N LEU A 211 14.02 9.06 13.33
CA LEU A 211 13.93 10.39 13.94
C LEU A 211 12.54 10.59 14.56
N TYR A 212 11.50 10.30 13.78
CA TYR A 212 10.12 10.48 14.23
C TYR A 212 9.82 9.69 15.51
N LEU A 213 10.24 8.42 15.57
CA LEU A 213 10.06 7.58 16.77
C LEU A 213 10.80 8.11 18.00
N SER A 214 11.99 8.69 17.82
CA SER A 214 12.75 9.24 18.96
C SER A 214 12.07 10.44 19.61
N LEU A 215 11.07 11.02 18.98
CA LEU A 215 10.30 12.18 19.45
C LEU A 215 8.99 11.78 20.14
N ILE A 216 8.50 10.57 19.91
CA ILE A 216 7.24 10.07 20.52
C ILE A 216 7.52 9.42 21.88
N HIS A 217 8.76 9.00 22.15
CA HIS A 217 9.16 8.28 23.36
C HIS A 217 9.79 9.19 24.44
N ILE A 218 9.25 10.40 24.61
CA ILE A 218 9.57 11.23 25.78
C ILE A 218 8.44 11.14 26.79
#